data_f34f7a5a3ea06c86105f1e42697e1fe2
#
_entry.id   f34f7a5a3ea06c86105f1e42697e1fe2
#
_cell.length_a   1.000
_cell.length_b   1.000
_cell.length_c   1.000
_cell.angle_alpha   90.00
_cell.angle_beta   90.00
_cell.angle_gamma   90.00
#
_symmetry.space_group_name_H-M   'P 1'
#
loop_
_entity.id
_entity.type
_entity.pdbx_description
1 polymer ?
#
loop_
_entity_poly.entity_id
_entity_poly.type
_entity_poly.pdbx_seq_one_letter_code
_entity_poly.pdbx_strand_id
1 'polypeptide(L)'
;TFGTDTAPQPGDLIAQVSYDSDKNTIAFSTGAEFLKGNAAIAAKDAEGTILWSWHIWLTDQPKDQVYNNGAGTMMDRNLGATSATPGSVGALGLLYQWGRKDPFPGASSISENIAAKATLVRWPQELIREGVSIDYTIQNPTKIISTFHGVYDWLLTEDGSMDNTRWQAEKTIYDPCPAGYRVPDGGENGVWAKAFGTTSDFKEVYDGTNKGFNFGASGESEYKLTEDSDCWYPFTGEYYQGESTLSDVGKYFTCCSCTTQDERVGVLMNAAYNEIRPSFMSQSRSKAVSVRCMKDE
;
A
#
# COMPACT_ATOMS: atom_id res chain seq x y z
N THR A 1 -7.29 9.28 11.97
CA THR A 1 -5.88 8.88 12.16
C THR A 1 -5.81 7.37 12.37
N PHE A 2 -4.82 6.72 11.82
CA PHE A 2 -4.73 5.25 11.78
C PHE A 2 -3.30 4.81 11.41
N GLY A 3 -3.05 3.49 11.41
CA GLY A 3 -1.75 2.93 11.01
C GLY A 3 -0.70 2.98 12.12
N THR A 4 -1.11 2.97 13.38
CA THR A 4 -0.26 2.87 14.57
C THR A 4 -0.79 1.75 15.47
N ASP A 5 0.05 1.21 16.34
CA ASP A 5 -0.34 0.23 17.37
C ASP A 5 -1.25 0.85 18.44
N THR A 6 -1.12 2.14 18.68
CA THR A 6 -2.00 2.94 19.54
C THR A 6 -2.73 3.96 18.67
N ALA A 7 -4.06 4.03 18.76
CA ALA A 7 -4.83 5.04 18.04
C ALA A 7 -4.44 6.44 18.54
N PRO A 8 -3.96 7.36 17.66
CA PRO A 8 -3.69 8.74 18.05
C PRO A 8 -4.97 9.42 18.52
N GLN A 9 -4.84 10.43 19.39
CA GLN A 9 -5.99 11.23 19.79
C GLN A 9 -6.41 12.21 18.67
N PRO A 10 -7.66 12.65 18.63
CA PRO A 10 -8.07 13.72 17.73
C PRO A 10 -7.20 14.98 17.91
N GLY A 11 -6.66 15.50 16.82
CA GLY A 11 -5.78 16.67 16.85
C GLY A 11 -4.29 16.37 16.88
N ASP A 12 -3.88 15.16 17.24
CA ASP A 12 -2.44 14.80 17.34
C ASP A 12 -1.74 14.88 15.98
N LEU A 13 -2.34 14.34 14.93
CA LEU A 13 -1.76 14.35 13.58
C LEU A 13 -2.29 15.54 12.77
N ILE A 14 -3.60 15.68 12.69
CA ILE A 14 -4.29 16.78 12.00
C ILE A 14 -5.11 17.56 13.02
N ALA A 15 -4.69 18.78 13.30
CA ALA A 15 -5.35 19.64 14.29
C ALA A 15 -6.53 20.40 13.68
N GLN A 16 -6.40 20.85 12.44
CA GLN A 16 -7.43 21.65 11.78
C GLN A 16 -7.47 21.34 10.28
N VAL A 17 -8.68 21.37 9.72
CA VAL A 17 -8.93 21.31 8.28
C VAL A 17 -9.85 22.45 7.90
N SER A 18 -9.56 23.13 6.80
CA SER A 18 -10.38 24.20 6.25
C SER A 18 -10.49 24.10 4.74
N TYR A 19 -11.57 24.62 4.17
CA TYR A 19 -11.79 24.72 2.73
C TYR A 19 -11.85 26.20 2.35
N ASP A 20 -11.04 26.59 1.36
CA ASP A 20 -11.04 27.91 0.73
C ASP A 20 -11.82 27.80 -0.58
N SER A 21 -13.05 28.33 -0.60
CA SER A 21 -13.92 28.26 -1.76
C SER A 21 -13.44 29.13 -2.93
N ASP A 22 -12.71 30.22 -2.65
CA ASP A 22 -12.22 31.13 -3.68
C ASP A 22 -11.07 30.51 -4.49
N LYS A 23 -10.26 29.69 -3.82
CA LYS A 23 -9.12 28.97 -4.41
C LYS A 23 -9.43 27.51 -4.76
N ASN A 24 -10.59 27.02 -4.32
CA ASN A 24 -10.96 25.59 -4.42
C ASN A 24 -9.88 24.68 -3.83
N THR A 25 -9.37 25.04 -2.64
CA THR A 25 -8.29 24.30 -1.97
C THR A 25 -8.69 23.86 -0.57
N ILE A 26 -8.15 22.72 -0.15
CA ILE A 26 -8.22 22.24 1.22
C ILE A 26 -6.88 22.51 1.89
N ALA A 27 -6.91 23.19 3.04
CA ALA A 27 -5.76 23.40 3.89
C ALA A 27 -5.93 22.63 5.19
N PHE A 28 -4.83 22.13 5.73
CA PHE A 28 -4.81 21.52 7.05
C PHE A 28 -3.56 21.95 7.82
N SER A 29 -3.63 21.89 9.14
CA SER A 29 -2.48 22.03 10.03
C SER A 29 -2.23 20.71 10.78
N THR A 30 -0.96 20.44 11.07
CA THR A 30 -0.57 19.34 11.96
C THR A 30 -0.84 19.70 13.42
N GLY A 31 -0.72 18.73 14.32
CA GLY A 31 -0.73 18.97 15.76
C GLY A 31 0.40 19.89 16.20
N ALA A 32 0.38 20.31 17.48
CA ALA A 32 1.36 21.22 18.04
C ALA A 32 2.81 20.68 17.96
N GLU A 33 2.95 19.36 18.05
CA GLU A 33 4.18 18.65 17.79
C GLU A 33 4.02 17.82 16.52
N PHE A 34 5.10 17.73 15.70
CA PHE A 34 5.07 16.88 14.54
C PHE A 34 5.15 15.41 14.95
N LEU A 35 4.07 14.68 14.76
CA LEU A 35 4.00 13.25 14.95
C LEU A 35 3.92 12.52 13.61
N LYS A 36 4.69 11.45 13.46
CA LYS A 36 4.59 10.56 12.30
C LYS A 36 3.33 9.71 12.40
N GLY A 37 2.63 9.55 11.30
CA GLY A 37 1.42 8.72 11.24
C GLY A 37 0.60 8.97 9.98
N ASN A 38 -0.60 8.47 9.99
CA ASN A 38 -1.51 8.52 8.86
C ASN A 38 -2.87 9.08 9.27
N ALA A 39 -3.43 9.93 8.43
CA ALA A 39 -4.77 10.47 8.58
C ALA A 39 -5.52 10.40 7.25
N ALA A 40 -6.84 10.42 7.32
CA ALA A 40 -7.69 10.64 6.16
C ALA A 40 -8.55 11.89 6.41
N ILE A 41 -8.67 12.73 5.40
CA ILE A 41 -9.60 13.84 5.36
C ILE A 41 -10.57 13.64 4.21
N ALA A 42 -11.79 14.16 4.31
CA ALA A 42 -12.80 14.01 3.28
C ALA A 42 -13.56 15.31 3.04
N ALA A 43 -13.85 15.59 1.76
CA ALA A 43 -14.87 16.54 1.38
C ALA A 43 -16.25 15.85 1.38
N LYS A 44 -17.26 16.56 1.90
CA LYS A 44 -18.64 16.07 1.97
C LYS A 44 -19.59 17.11 1.41
N ASP A 45 -20.71 16.63 0.87
CA ASP A 45 -21.86 17.49 0.55
C ASP A 45 -22.64 17.90 1.81
N ALA A 46 -23.74 18.63 1.60
CA ALA A 46 -24.60 19.12 2.68
C ALA A 46 -25.33 17.98 3.40
N GLU A 47 -25.54 16.87 2.75
CA GLU A 47 -26.18 15.64 3.26
C GLU A 47 -25.20 14.75 4.02
N GLY A 48 -23.89 15.07 3.96
CA GLY A 48 -22.82 14.33 4.64
C GLY A 48 -22.22 13.19 3.82
N THR A 49 -22.61 13.04 2.55
CA THR A 49 -22.03 12.07 1.62
C THR A 49 -20.59 12.46 1.28
N ILE A 50 -19.67 11.51 1.32
CA ILE A 50 -18.29 11.76 0.94
C ILE A 50 -18.20 11.90 -0.57
N LEU A 51 -17.72 13.06 -1.03
CA LEU A 51 -17.45 13.37 -2.44
C LEU A 51 -16.05 12.99 -2.85
N TRP A 52 -15.10 13.07 -1.94
CA TRP A 52 -13.70 12.67 -2.13
C TRP A 52 -12.98 12.55 -0.80
N SER A 53 -11.91 11.76 -0.74
CA SER A 53 -11.03 11.60 0.42
C SER A 53 -9.57 11.68 0.02
N TRP A 54 -8.73 12.11 0.94
CA TRP A 54 -7.27 12.17 0.80
C TRP A 54 -6.61 11.43 1.95
N HIS A 55 -5.65 10.60 1.63
CA HIS A 55 -4.71 10.05 2.60
C HIS A 55 -3.62 11.10 2.88
N ILE A 56 -3.43 11.44 4.14
CA ILE A 56 -2.39 12.33 4.61
C ILE A 56 -1.34 11.48 5.33
N TRP A 57 -0.16 11.40 4.73
CA TRP A 57 0.96 10.64 5.26
C TRP A 57 1.99 11.59 5.86
N LEU A 58 2.06 11.64 7.19
CA LEU A 58 3.00 12.45 7.95
C LEU A 58 4.21 11.60 8.32
N THR A 59 5.34 11.89 7.72
CA THR A 59 6.61 11.18 7.98
C THR A 59 7.78 12.09 7.60
N ASP A 60 9.00 11.69 8.00
CA ASP A 60 10.22 12.21 7.36
C ASP A 60 10.21 11.85 5.87
N GLN A 61 10.87 12.68 5.07
CA GLN A 61 10.99 12.43 3.63
C GLN A 61 11.53 11.00 3.39
N PRO A 62 10.80 10.10 2.73
CA PRO A 62 11.35 8.82 2.30
C PRO A 62 12.58 9.03 1.41
N LYS A 63 13.58 8.18 1.57
CA LYS A 63 14.76 8.22 0.72
C LYS A 63 14.49 7.58 -0.63
N ASP A 64 15.06 8.16 -1.67
CA ASP A 64 15.12 7.53 -2.98
C ASP A 64 16.18 6.43 -2.98
N GLN A 65 15.81 5.24 -3.42
CA GLN A 65 16.70 4.09 -3.63
C GLN A 65 16.75 3.76 -5.11
N VAL A 66 17.90 3.94 -5.73
CA VAL A 66 18.12 3.58 -7.13
C VAL A 66 18.26 2.06 -7.22
N TYR A 67 17.35 1.42 -7.94
CA TYR A 67 17.36 -0.03 -8.13
C TYR A 67 18.29 -0.40 -9.28
N ASN A 68 18.93 -1.57 -9.11
CA ASN A 68 19.94 -2.09 -10.04
C ASN A 68 19.39 -2.28 -11.45
N ASN A 69 20.29 -2.42 -12.40
CA ASN A 69 19.99 -2.69 -13.81
C ASN A 69 19.07 -1.65 -14.49
N GLY A 70 19.08 -0.41 -14.00
CA GLY A 70 18.22 0.65 -14.53
C GLY A 70 16.72 0.36 -14.32
N ALA A 71 16.38 -0.36 -13.25
CA ALA A 71 15.00 -0.73 -12.97
C ALA A 71 14.14 0.46 -12.52
N GLY A 72 14.75 1.56 -12.06
CA GLY A 72 14.08 2.79 -11.62
C GLY A 72 14.43 3.13 -10.18
N THR A 73 13.79 4.18 -9.67
CA THR A 73 14.02 4.70 -8.32
C THR A 73 12.80 4.47 -7.44
N MET A 74 12.98 3.76 -6.32
CA MET A 74 11.90 3.42 -5.38
C MET A 74 12.07 4.17 -4.06
N MET A 75 10.97 4.36 -3.33
CA MET A 75 11.06 4.78 -1.93
C MET A 75 11.70 3.71 -1.06
N ASP A 76 12.37 4.11 0.03
CA ASP A 76 12.98 3.21 1.03
C ASP A 76 11.96 2.44 1.88
N ARG A 77 10.68 2.75 1.77
CA ARG A 77 9.59 2.21 2.62
C ARG A 77 8.28 2.07 1.89
N ASN A 78 7.38 1.25 2.45
CA ASN A 78 6.01 1.11 1.96
C ASN A 78 5.20 2.39 2.20
N LEU A 79 4.21 2.64 1.37
CA LEU A 79 3.29 3.76 1.52
C LEU A 79 2.55 3.69 2.86
N GLY A 80 2.55 4.81 3.58
CA GLY A 80 2.01 4.90 4.93
C GLY A 80 2.97 4.47 6.05
N ALA A 81 4.17 3.96 5.74
CA ALA A 81 5.16 3.60 6.75
C ALA A 81 5.82 4.83 7.39
N THR A 82 5.98 4.80 8.70
CA THR A 82 6.60 5.86 9.50
C THR A 82 8.07 5.61 9.80
N SER A 83 8.59 4.47 9.34
CA SER A 83 9.98 4.02 9.51
C SER A 83 10.41 3.17 8.31
N ALA A 84 11.71 3.10 8.04
CA ALA A 84 12.32 2.12 7.14
C ALA A 84 13.13 1.04 7.92
N THR A 85 13.12 1.10 9.26
CA THR A 85 13.96 0.26 10.11
C THR A 85 13.44 -1.18 10.18
N PRO A 86 14.28 -2.19 9.93
CA PRO A 86 13.92 -3.61 10.12
C PRO A 86 13.35 -3.88 11.51
N GLY A 87 12.29 -4.70 11.58
CA GLY A 87 11.63 -5.07 12.83
C GLY A 87 10.74 -3.99 13.46
N SER A 88 10.71 -2.78 12.91
CA SER A 88 9.80 -1.73 13.37
C SER A 88 8.38 -1.98 12.88
N VAL A 89 7.39 -1.88 13.76
CA VAL A 89 5.96 -1.85 13.37
C VAL A 89 5.69 -0.70 12.41
N GLY A 90 6.35 0.46 12.61
CA GLY A 90 6.25 1.61 11.73
C GLY A 90 6.72 1.36 10.28
N ALA A 91 7.46 0.28 10.02
CA ALA A 91 7.90 -0.07 8.67
C ALA A 91 6.83 -0.84 7.86
N LEU A 92 5.80 -1.37 8.50
CA LEU A 92 4.77 -2.17 7.83
C LEU A 92 3.97 -1.34 6.82
N GLY A 93 3.63 -0.10 7.16
CA GLY A 93 2.83 0.78 6.30
C GLY A 93 1.36 0.40 6.25
N LEU A 94 0.69 0.80 5.19
CA LEU A 94 -0.73 0.60 4.95
C LEU A 94 -0.96 -0.37 3.78
N LEU A 95 -2.18 -0.87 3.68
CA LEU A 95 -2.57 -1.84 2.66
C LEU A 95 -3.59 -1.21 1.70
N TYR A 96 -3.55 -1.59 0.44
CA TYR A 96 -4.37 -1.01 -0.63
C TYR A 96 -4.98 -2.10 -1.50
N GLN A 97 -6.24 -1.95 -1.86
CA GLN A 97 -6.83 -2.74 -2.94
C GLN A 97 -6.39 -2.16 -4.29
N TRP A 98 -6.05 -3.02 -5.24
CA TRP A 98 -5.57 -2.58 -6.55
C TRP A 98 -6.55 -1.60 -7.22
N GLY A 99 -6.03 -0.47 -7.67
CA GLY A 99 -6.84 0.56 -8.31
C GLY A 99 -7.64 1.46 -7.36
N ARG A 100 -7.44 1.36 -6.02
CA ARG A 100 -8.05 2.27 -5.04
C ARG A 100 -7.02 3.24 -4.48
N LYS A 101 -7.46 4.49 -4.30
CA LYS A 101 -6.66 5.57 -3.69
C LYS A 101 -6.64 5.53 -2.16
N ASP A 102 -7.62 4.86 -1.53
CA ASP A 102 -7.82 4.86 -0.08
C ASP A 102 -7.15 3.65 0.56
N PRO A 103 -6.39 3.86 1.65
CA PRO A 103 -5.69 2.81 2.37
C PRO A 103 -6.57 2.08 3.37
N PHE A 104 -6.10 0.90 3.77
CA PHE A 104 -6.58 0.15 4.92
C PHE A 104 -5.47 0.03 5.98
N PRO A 105 -5.81 -0.08 7.28
CA PRO A 105 -4.83 -0.24 8.34
C PRO A 105 -3.95 -1.46 8.09
N GLY A 106 -2.63 -1.28 8.18
CA GLY A 106 -1.68 -2.37 8.27
C GLY A 106 -1.69 -3.01 9.66
N ALA A 107 -0.72 -3.89 9.93
CA ALA A 107 -0.61 -4.54 11.22
C ALA A 107 -0.05 -3.60 12.30
N SER A 108 -0.43 -3.85 13.55
CA SER A 108 0.15 -3.24 14.76
C SER A 108 1.20 -4.14 15.44
N SER A 109 1.59 -5.23 14.80
CA SER A 109 2.61 -6.18 15.22
C SER A 109 3.37 -6.69 14.01
N ILE A 110 4.65 -7.04 14.14
CA ILE A 110 5.44 -7.67 13.07
C ILE A 110 5.18 -9.18 12.92
N SER A 111 4.40 -9.79 13.81
CA SER A 111 4.22 -11.25 13.86
C SER A 111 2.79 -11.71 14.15
N GLU A 112 1.88 -10.80 14.47
CA GLU A 112 0.50 -11.12 14.83
C GLU A 112 -0.49 -10.44 13.88
N ASN A 113 -1.55 -11.14 13.55
CA ASN A 113 -2.61 -10.67 12.65
C ASN A 113 -3.55 -9.65 13.33
N ILE A 114 -2.98 -8.58 13.87
CA ILE A 114 -3.71 -7.53 14.58
C ILE A 114 -3.61 -6.24 13.77
N ALA A 115 -4.74 -5.79 13.23
CA ALA A 115 -4.80 -4.53 12.51
C ALA A 115 -4.60 -3.32 13.43
N ALA A 116 -3.91 -2.32 12.93
CA ALA A 116 -3.73 -1.05 13.62
C ALA A 116 -5.07 -0.34 13.86
N LYS A 117 -5.16 0.34 14.99
CA LYS A 117 -6.39 1.04 15.40
C LYS A 117 -6.52 2.39 14.71
N ALA A 118 -7.76 2.80 14.48
CA ALA A 118 -8.14 4.13 14.03
C ALA A 118 -8.87 4.88 15.15
N THR A 119 -8.73 6.22 15.17
CA THR A 119 -9.27 7.04 16.27
C THR A 119 -10.77 7.26 16.17
N LEU A 120 -11.27 7.69 15.03
CA LEU A 120 -12.66 8.16 14.85
C LEU A 120 -13.49 7.25 13.97
N VAL A 121 -12.87 6.34 13.26
CA VAL A 121 -13.51 5.46 12.29
C VAL A 121 -13.09 4.05 12.58
N ARG A 122 -14.04 3.17 12.57
CA ARG A 122 -13.76 1.75 12.63
C ARG A 122 -13.35 1.25 11.25
N TRP A 123 -12.20 0.65 11.08
CA TRP A 123 -11.61 0.07 9.89
C TRP A 123 -11.36 -1.42 10.09
N PRO A 124 -11.28 -2.14 9.05
CA PRO A 124 -12.31 -2.33 8.03
C PRO A 124 -13.53 -2.91 8.70
N GLN A 125 -14.72 -2.46 8.34
CA GLN A 125 -15.90 -2.78 9.13
C GLN A 125 -16.86 -3.72 8.47
N GLU A 126 -17.04 -3.55 7.20
CA GLU A 126 -18.02 -4.31 6.45
C GLU A 126 -17.33 -5.04 5.33
N LEU A 127 -17.62 -6.32 5.26
CA LEU A 127 -17.26 -7.17 4.16
C LEU A 127 -18.37 -7.07 3.11
N ILE A 128 -18.07 -6.37 2.03
CA ILE A 128 -18.93 -6.34 0.85
C ILE A 128 -18.49 -7.49 -0.05
N ARG A 129 -19.39 -8.40 -0.36
CA ARG A 129 -19.08 -9.65 -1.07
C ARG A 129 -19.38 -9.61 -2.57
N GLU A 130 -20.06 -8.56 -2.99
CA GLU A 130 -20.34 -8.28 -4.40
C GLU A 130 -19.45 -7.13 -4.87
N GLY A 131 -19.12 -7.10 -6.15
CA GLY A 131 -18.41 -5.97 -6.73
C GLY A 131 -19.26 -4.70 -6.64
N VAL A 132 -18.61 -3.55 -6.55
CA VAL A 132 -19.26 -2.25 -6.38
C VAL A 132 -18.73 -1.25 -7.42
N SER A 133 -19.45 -0.14 -7.63
CA SER A 133 -19.00 0.95 -8.48
C SER A 133 -17.82 1.73 -7.87
N ILE A 134 -17.11 2.49 -8.69
CA ILE A 134 -16.09 3.44 -8.22
C ILE A 134 -16.70 4.46 -7.26
N ASP A 135 -17.88 5.02 -7.60
CA ASP A 135 -18.57 6.00 -6.76
C ASP A 135 -18.89 5.44 -5.37
N TYR A 136 -19.28 4.18 -5.29
CA TYR A 136 -19.49 3.54 -4.01
C TYR A 136 -18.21 3.55 -3.15
N THR A 137 -17.05 3.25 -3.72
CA THR A 137 -15.79 3.25 -2.98
C THR A 137 -15.33 4.65 -2.59
N ILE A 138 -15.61 5.66 -3.40
CA ILE A 138 -15.35 7.08 -3.09
C ILE A 138 -16.20 7.51 -1.88
N GLN A 139 -17.49 7.15 -1.88
CA GLN A 139 -18.41 7.46 -0.78
C GLN A 139 -18.12 6.65 0.48
N ASN A 140 -17.48 5.50 0.35
CA ASN A 140 -17.19 4.56 1.42
C ASN A 140 -15.69 4.20 1.48
N PRO A 141 -14.78 5.16 1.69
CA PRO A 141 -13.33 4.93 1.59
C PRO A 141 -12.80 3.93 2.63
N THR A 142 -13.52 3.74 3.73
CA THR A 142 -13.13 2.85 4.83
C THR A 142 -13.64 1.41 4.70
N LYS A 143 -14.49 1.13 3.71
CA LYS A 143 -15.02 -0.21 3.52
C LYS A 143 -14.12 -1.04 2.62
N ILE A 144 -13.70 -2.21 3.09
CA ILE A 144 -13.03 -3.20 2.26
C ILE A 144 -14.08 -3.95 1.42
N ILE A 145 -13.81 -4.07 0.12
CA ILE A 145 -14.68 -4.79 -0.81
C ILE A 145 -13.99 -6.10 -1.15
N SER A 146 -14.46 -7.19 -0.56
CA SER A 146 -13.81 -8.48 -0.72
C SER A 146 -14.78 -9.49 -1.35
N THR A 147 -14.69 -9.60 -2.66
CA THR A 147 -15.52 -10.45 -3.49
C THR A 147 -15.23 -11.95 -3.27
N PHE A 148 -16.20 -12.82 -3.60
CA PHE A 148 -16.04 -14.26 -3.50
C PHE A 148 -15.23 -14.89 -4.65
N HIS A 149 -14.91 -16.18 -4.48
CA HIS A 149 -14.28 -16.99 -5.51
C HIS A 149 -14.97 -16.84 -6.87
N GLY A 150 -14.17 -16.54 -7.88
CA GLY A 150 -14.63 -16.34 -9.25
C GLY A 150 -14.84 -14.88 -9.66
N VAL A 151 -14.91 -13.95 -8.70
CA VAL A 151 -14.90 -12.50 -8.95
C VAL A 151 -13.61 -11.95 -8.34
N TYR A 152 -12.62 -11.66 -9.16
CA TYR A 152 -11.29 -11.28 -8.69
C TYR A 152 -11.07 -9.77 -8.57
N ASP A 153 -12.05 -8.96 -8.94
CA ASP A 153 -12.01 -7.50 -8.77
C ASP A 153 -13.07 -7.02 -7.79
N TRP A 154 -12.77 -5.99 -7.04
CA TRP A 154 -13.72 -5.29 -6.20
C TRP A 154 -14.65 -4.37 -7.03
N LEU A 155 -14.23 -3.98 -8.24
CA LEU A 155 -15.01 -3.14 -9.14
C LEU A 155 -16.02 -4.02 -9.92
N LEU A 156 -17.25 -3.56 -9.96
CA LEU A 156 -18.28 -4.01 -10.88
C LEU A 156 -18.64 -2.84 -11.79
N THR A 157 -18.33 -2.96 -13.07
CA THR A 157 -18.79 -2.03 -14.11
C THR A 157 -20.22 -2.37 -14.55
N GLU A 158 -20.95 -1.40 -15.08
CA GLU A 158 -22.34 -1.60 -15.53
C GLU A 158 -22.48 -2.67 -16.62
N ASP A 159 -21.48 -2.79 -17.48
CA ASP A 159 -21.43 -3.76 -18.58
C ASP A 159 -20.72 -5.08 -18.20
N GLY A 160 -20.28 -5.20 -16.95
CA GLY A 160 -19.52 -6.36 -16.46
C GLY A 160 -18.09 -6.41 -16.97
N SER A 161 -17.60 -5.39 -17.66
CA SER A 161 -16.21 -5.28 -18.07
C SER A 161 -15.29 -4.95 -16.88
N MET A 162 -13.99 -5.15 -17.05
CA MET A 162 -13.01 -4.80 -16.04
C MET A 162 -12.25 -3.54 -16.45
N ASP A 163 -12.11 -2.63 -15.49
CA ASP A 163 -11.36 -1.39 -15.70
C ASP A 163 -9.89 -1.57 -15.27
N ASN A 164 -9.01 -1.58 -16.26
CA ASN A 164 -7.56 -1.65 -16.06
C ASN A 164 -6.89 -0.27 -15.99
N THR A 165 -7.66 0.82 -16.06
CA THR A 165 -7.14 2.19 -16.17
C THR A 165 -6.96 2.88 -14.82
N ARG A 166 -7.38 2.27 -13.72
CA ARG A 166 -7.33 2.86 -12.37
C ARG A 166 -5.89 3.13 -11.90
N TRP A 167 -4.98 2.18 -12.09
CA TRP A 167 -3.54 2.36 -11.90
C TRP A 167 -2.82 2.06 -13.21
N GLN A 168 -1.98 2.96 -13.64
CA GLN A 168 -1.26 2.88 -14.92
C GLN A 168 0.18 3.40 -14.75
N ALA A 169 1.01 3.18 -15.78
CA ALA A 169 2.34 3.78 -15.87
C ALA A 169 2.27 5.31 -15.84
N GLU A 170 1.24 5.90 -16.44
CA GLU A 170 0.88 7.30 -16.25
C GLU A 170 0.00 7.45 -15.01
N LYS A 171 0.42 8.30 -14.08
CA LYS A 171 -0.25 8.47 -12.79
C LYS A 171 -1.70 8.95 -12.96
N THR A 172 -2.64 8.19 -12.40
CA THR A 172 -4.07 8.53 -12.38
C THR A 172 -4.47 9.17 -11.04
N ILE A 173 -5.70 9.69 -10.96
CA ILE A 173 -6.27 10.22 -9.70
C ILE A 173 -6.51 9.13 -8.64
N TYR A 174 -6.52 7.87 -9.04
CA TYR A 174 -6.68 6.71 -8.15
C TYR A 174 -5.35 6.14 -7.66
N ASP A 175 -4.23 6.60 -8.21
CA ASP A 175 -2.90 6.19 -7.74
C ASP A 175 -2.62 6.80 -6.36
N PRO A 176 -2.37 5.97 -5.32
CA PRO A 176 -2.26 6.44 -3.94
C PRO A 176 -0.91 7.07 -3.60
N CYS A 177 0.09 6.94 -4.47
CA CYS A 177 1.42 7.48 -4.22
C CYS A 177 1.42 9.02 -4.22
N PRO A 178 2.30 9.66 -3.44
CA PRO A 178 2.38 11.12 -3.42
C PRO A 178 2.84 11.70 -4.77
N ALA A 179 2.70 13.02 -4.94
CA ALA A 179 3.16 13.71 -6.13
C ALA A 179 4.66 13.46 -6.40
N GLY A 180 5.03 13.25 -7.66
CA GLY A 180 6.38 12.87 -8.09
C GLY A 180 6.68 11.37 -7.94
N TYR A 181 5.70 10.59 -7.48
CA TYR A 181 5.78 9.13 -7.38
C TYR A 181 4.50 8.48 -7.89
N ARG A 182 4.60 7.23 -8.30
CA ARG A 182 3.50 6.41 -8.78
C ARG A 182 3.61 4.96 -8.29
N VAL A 183 2.56 4.18 -8.48
CA VAL A 183 2.62 2.73 -8.31
C VAL A 183 3.56 2.14 -9.37
N PRO A 184 4.52 1.27 -9.01
CA PRO A 184 5.56 0.79 -9.92
C PRO A 184 5.01 -0.15 -10.99
N ASP A 185 5.76 -0.27 -12.09
CA ASP A 185 5.55 -1.30 -13.09
C ASP A 185 5.90 -2.68 -12.52
N GLY A 186 5.15 -3.69 -12.91
CA GLY A 186 5.35 -5.09 -12.52
C GLY A 186 5.55 -6.02 -13.71
N GLY A 187 5.49 -7.33 -13.46
CA GLY A 187 5.72 -8.35 -14.47
C GLY A 187 7.20 -8.57 -14.77
N GLU A 188 7.49 -9.29 -15.85
CA GLU A 188 8.85 -9.65 -16.26
C GLU A 188 9.71 -8.43 -16.59
N ASN A 189 9.10 -7.34 -17.02
CA ASN A 189 9.76 -6.07 -17.31
C ASN A 189 9.58 -5.02 -16.19
N GLY A 190 8.97 -5.41 -15.08
CA GLY A 190 8.73 -4.53 -13.96
C GLY A 190 9.97 -4.27 -13.10
N VAL A 191 9.85 -3.33 -12.18
CA VAL A 191 10.94 -2.81 -11.36
C VAL A 191 11.70 -3.92 -10.61
N TRP A 192 11.00 -4.86 -10.00
CA TRP A 192 11.65 -5.92 -9.21
C TRP A 192 12.33 -6.97 -10.09
N ALA A 193 11.65 -7.43 -11.14
CA ALA A 193 12.23 -8.42 -12.06
C ALA A 193 13.47 -7.90 -12.80
N LYS A 194 13.47 -6.62 -13.20
CA LYS A 194 14.65 -5.97 -13.77
C LYS A 194 15.80 -5.88 -12.78
N ALA A 195 15.51 -5.50 -11.53
CA ALA A 195 16.53 -5.30 -10.51
C ALA A 195 17.17 -6.61 -10.05
N PHE A 196 16.39 -7.65 -9.87
CA PHE A 196 16.88 -8.98 -9.44
C PHE A 196 17.58 -9.78 -10.55
N GLY A 197 17.20 -9.60 -11.82
CA GLY A 197 17.52 -10.57 -12.85
C GLY A 197 16.67 -11.84 -12.69
N THR A 198 17.25 -13.01 -13.03
CA THR A 198 16.51 -14.30 -13.14
C THR A 198 16.83 -15.31 -12.04
N THR A 199 17.13 -14.90 -10.81
CA THR A 199 17.62 -15.80 -9.77
C THR A 199 16.53 -16.37 -8.85
N SER A 200 16.78 -17.51 -8.22
CA SER A 200 15.79 -18.35 -7.54
C SER A 200 16.08 -18.75 -6.08
N ASP A 201 17.19 -18.38 -5.45
CA ASP A 201 17.48 -18.75 -4.05
C ASP A 201 17.69 -17.49 -3.18
N PHE A 202 16.77 -17.22 -2.24
CA PHE A 202 16.67 -15.96 -1.51
C PHE A 202 16.78 -16.08 0.01
N LYS A 203 17.24 -17.21 0.50
CA LYS A 203 17.31 -17.48 1.95
C LYS A 203 18.25 -16.54 2.68
N GLU A 204 19.30 -16.05 2.01
CA GLU A 204 20.32 -15.21 2.59
C GLU A 204 19.86 -13.79 2.93
N VAL A 205 18.82 -13.30 2.27
CA VAL A 205 18.24 -11.97 2.51
C VAL A 205 17.09 -11.98 3.53
N TYR A 206 16.67 -13.19 3.95
CA TYR A 206 15.59 -13.35 4.92
C TYR A 206 16.04 -13.08 6.34
N ASP A 207 15.40 -12.12 6.98
CA ASP A 207 15.55 -11.84 8.41
C ASP A 207 14.35 -12.37 9.19
N GLY A 208 14.52 -13.57 9.76
CA GLY A 208 13.47 -14.23 10.55
C GLY A 208 13.18 -13.57 11.87
N THR A 209 14.09 -12.76 12.41
CA THR A 209 13.91 -12.01 13.65
C THR A 209 13.01 -10.80 13.39
N ASN A 210 13.33 -10.03 12.37
CA ASN A 210 12.63 -8.79 12.01
C ASN A 210 11.46 -9.01 11.04
N LYS A 211 11.24 -10.26 10.59
CA LYS A 211 10.12 -10.67 9.74
C LYS A 211 10.05 -9.91 8.42
N GLY A 212 11.04 -10.14 7.56
CA GLY A 212 11.12 -9.54 6.25
C GLY A 212 12.38 -9.89 5.49
N PHE A 213 12.64 -9.14 4.41
CA PHE A 213 13.84 -9.25 3.59
C PHE A 213 14.61 -7.94 3.57
N ASN A 214 15.94 -8.02 3.64
CA ASN A 214 16.82 -6.89 3.32
C ASN A 214 17.53 -7.15 1.99
N PHE A 215 17.18 -6.40 0.96
CA PHE A 215 17.73 -6.48 -0.39
C PHE A 215 18.80 -5.41 -0.66
N GLY A 216 19.37 -4.83 0.38
CA GLY A 216 20.45 -3.84 0.27
C GLY A 216 21.84 -4.48 0.14
N ALA A 217 22.84 -3.64 -0.09
CA ALA A 217 24.22 -4.06 -0.33
C ALA A 217 24.96 -4.57 0.92
N SER A 218 24.34 -4.59 2.10
CA SER A 218 24.96 -4.97 3.37
C SER A 218 25.13 -6.48 3.57
N GLY A 219 25.48 -7.22 2.52
CA GLY A 219 25.70 -8.67 2.59
C GLY A 219 26.46 -9.22 1.40
N GLU A 220 26.95 -10.45 1.49
CA GLU A 220 27.58 -11.19 0.38
C GLU A 220 26.56 -11.71 -0.65
N SER A 221 25.28 -11.35 -0.51
CA SER A 221 24.18 -11.85 -1.33
C SER A 221 24.22 -11.28 -2.75
N GLU A 222 24.02 -12.14 -3.74
CA GLU A 222 23.79 -11.78 -5.14
C GLU A 222 22.41 -11.10 -5.34
N TYR A 223 21.58 -11.09 -4.32
CA TYR A 223 20.17 -10.68 -4.36
C TYR A 223 19.96 -9.25 -3.87
N LYS A 224 20.54 -8.30 -4.57
CA LYS A 224 20.43 -6.89 -4.24
C LYS A 224 19.48 -6.18 -5.18
N LEU A 225 18.48 -5.49 -4.62
CA LEU A 225 17.69 -4.56 -5.41
C LEU A 225 18.43 -3.24 -5.65
N THR A 226 19.31 -2.85 -4.73
CA THR A 226 20.01 -1.57 -4.74
C THR A 226 21.40 -1.70 -4.10
N GLU A 227 22.31 -0.78 -4.43
CA GLU A 227 23.61 -0.64 -3.76
C GLU A 227 23.54 0.11 -2.41
N ASP A 228 22.36 0.59 -1.99
CA ASP A 228 22.17 1.12 -0.64
C ASP A 228 22.32 -0.01 0.40
N SER A 229 22.83 0.31 1.59
CA SER A 229 23.09 -0.66 2.65
C SER A 229 21.81 -1.37 3.13
N ASP A 230 20.68 -0.68 3.07
CA ASP A 230 19.39 -1.17 3.55
C ASP A 230 18.32 -1.00 2.48
N CYS A 231 17.65 -2.10 2.16
CA CYS A 231 16.45 -2.12 1.32
C CYS A 231 15.44 -3.09 1.95
N TRP A 232 14.74 -2.59 2.97
CA TRP A 232 13.90 -3.42 3.82
C TRP A 232 12.50 -3.62 3.27
N TYR A 233 12.08 -4.87 3.15
CA TYR A 233 10.72 -5.28 2.81
C TYR A 233 10.12 -6.12 3.96
N PRO A 234 9.27 -5.53 4.82
CA PRO A 234 8.65 -6.23 5.93
C PRO A 234 7.55 -7.20 5.47
N PHE A 235 7.31 -8.27 6.23
CA PHE A 235 6.19 -9.18 6.00
C PHE A 235 4.91 -8.59 6.58
N THR A 236 4.24 -7.79 5.79
CA THR A 236 3.10 -6.96 6.17
C THR A 236 1.81 -7.73 6.39
N GLY A 237 1.72 -8.97 5.88
CA GLY A 237 0.44 -9.64 5.74
C GLY A 237 -0.45 -8.98 4.69
N GLU A 238 -1.70 -9.42 4.63
CA GLU A 238 -2.69 -8.94 3.67
C GLU A 238 -4.12 -9.08 4.20
N TYR A 239 -5.07 -8.32 3.65
CA TYR A 239 -6.50 -8.67 3.75
C TYR A 239 -6.84 -9.61 2.62
N TYR A 240 -7.15 -10.86 2.98
CA TYR A 240 -7.41 -11.91 2.00
C TYR A 240 -8.79 -11.75 1.35
N GLN A 241 -8.92 -12.26 0.13
CA GLN A 241 -10.20 -12.28 -0.58
C GLN A 241 -11.26 -13.10 0.17
N GLY A 242 -12.45 -12.53 0.33
CA GLY A 242 -13.56 -13.16 1.07
C GLY A 242 -13.49 -12.92 2.59
N GLU A 243 -12.48 -12.20 3.08
CA GLU A 243 -12.27 -11.91 4.49
C GLU A 243 -12.13 -10.41 4.76
N SER A 244 -12.49 -9.99 5.96
CA SER A 244 -12.28 -8.63 6.45
C SER A 244 -11.20 -8.56 7.54
N THR A 245 -10.50 -9.66 7.78
CA THR A 245 -9.45 -9.80 8.78
C THR A 245 -8.07 -9.80 8.14
N LEU A 246 -7.12 -9.15 8.81
CA LEU A 246 -5.72 -9.19 8.43
C LEU A 246 -5.15 -10.59 8.67
N SER A 247 -4.39 -11.13 7.73
CA SER A 247 -3.76 -12.45 7.78
C SER A 247 -2.28 -12.41 7.39
N ASP A 248 -1.56 -13.47 7.72
CA ASP A 248 -0.19 -13.76 7.31
C ASP A 248 0.88 -12.70 7.64
N VAL A 249 0.63 -11.88 8.66
CA VAL A 249 1.62 -10.95 9.22
C VAL A 249 2.84 -11.72 9.75
N GLY A 250 4.02 -11.27 9.37
CA GLY A 250 5.28 -11.92 9.71
C GLY A 250 5.60 -13.19 8.92
N LYS A 251 4.78 -13.55 7.92
CA LYS A 251 4.94 -14.73 7.06
C LYS A 251 5.01 -14.39 5.59
N TYR A 252 4.27 -13.38 5.17
CA TYR A 252 4.10 -12.98 3.78
C TYR A 252 4.22 -11.49 3.60
N PHE A 253 4.77 -11.07 2.47
CA PHE A 253 4.47 -9.76 1.93
C PHE A 253 4.06 -9.87 0.48
N THR A 254 3.24 -8.93 0.09
CA THR A 254 2.80 -8.73 -1.28
C THR A 254 2.84 -7.23 -1.54
N CYS A 255 3.54 -6.84 -2.61
CA CYS A 255 3.64 -5.44 -3.02
C CYS A 255 3.03 -5.27 -4.42
N CYS A 256 2.04 -4.41 -4.54
CA CYS A 256 1.32 -4.18 -5.79
C CYS A 256 2.17 -3.45 -6.83
N SER A 257 1.87 -3.73 -8.09
CA SER A 257 2.25 -2.93 -9.26
C SER A 257 1.02 -2.37 -9.97
N CYS A 258 1.23 -1.43 -10.88
CA CYS A 258 0.15 -0.93 -11.76
C CYS A 258 -0.16 -1.88 -12.94
N THR A 259 0.75 -2.80 -13.25
CA THR A 259 0.63 -3.72 -14.38
C THR A 259 -0.44 -4.78 -14.11
N THR A 260 -1.22 -5.11 -15.12
CA THR A 260 -2.20 -6.20 -15.11
C THR A 260 -1.81 -7.24 -16.13
N GLN A 261 -2.04 -8.51 -15.82
CA GLN A 261 -1.76 -9.59 -16.76
C GLN A 261 -2.99 -9.93 -17.61
N ASP A 262 -4.13 -9.98 -16.98
CA ASP A 262 -5.43 -10.16 -17.60
C ASP A 262 -6.44 -9.19 -16.93
N GLU A 263 -7.69 -9.38 -17.21
CA GLU A 263 -8.75 -8.53 -16.67
C GLU A 263 -9.01 -8.73 -15.17
N ARG A 264 -8.29 -9.66 -14.50
CA ARG A 264 -8.66 -10.11 -13.15
C ARG A 264 -7.65 -9.76 -12.06
N VAL A 265 -6.36 -9.68 -12.38
CA VAL A 265 -5.31 -9.64 -11.36
C VAL A 265 -4.27 -8.56 -11.64
N GLY A 266 -3.82 -7.90 -10.58
CA GLY A 266 -2.65 -7.04 -10.62
C GLY A 266 -1.38 -7.88 -10.53
N VAL A 267 -0.37 -7.53 -11.31
CA VAL A 267 0.95 -8.13 -11.21
C VAL A 267 1.70 -7.50 -10.04
N LEU A 268 2.43 -8.30 -9.27
CA LEU A 268 3.04 -7.85 -8.02
C LEU A 268 4.31 -8.62 -7.69
N MET A 269 5.08 -8.08 -6.75
CA MET A 269 6.10 -8.86 -6.05
C MET A 269 5.47 -9.57 -4.84
N ASN A 270 5.63 -10.87 -4.75
CA ASN A 270 5.16 -11.70 -3.66
C ASN A 270 6.32 -12.47 -3.04
N ALA A 271 6.36 -12.56 -1.73
CA ALA A 271 7.41 -13.29 -1.04
C ALA A 271 6.98 -13.91 0.28
N ALA A 272 7.52 -15.10 0.55
CA ALA A 272 7.48 -15.82 1.81
C ALA A 272 8.92 -16.13 2.25
N TYR A 273 9.07 -16.63 3.47
CA TYR A 273 10.37 -16.93 4.10
C TYR A 273 11.34 -17.79 3.25
N ASN A 274 10.84 -18.51 2.27
CA ASN A 274 11.60 -19.44 1.42
C ASN A 274 11.47 -19.16 -0.07
N GLU A 275 10.74 -18.15 -0.48
CA GLU A 275 10.48 -17.89 -1.89
C GLU A 275 10.21 -16.39 -2.14
N ILE A 276 10.77 -15.89 -3.23
CA ILE A 276 10.44 -14.56 -3.77
C ILE A 276 10.03 -14.72 -5.23
N ARG A 277 8.94 -14.08 -5.57
CA ARG A 277 8.40 -14.04 -6.93
C ARG A 277 8.29 -12.59 -7.38
N PRO A 278 9.31 -12.06 -8.07
CA PRO A 278 9.37 -10.63 -8.44
C PRO A 278 8.37 -10.23 -9.53
N SER A 279 7.73 -11.21 -10.18
CA SER A 279 6.72 -10.99 -11.21
C SER A 279 5.50 -11.89 -11.03
N PHE A 280 5.07 -12.11 -9.78
CA PHE A 280 3.93 -12.97 -9.49
C PHE A 280 2.62 -12.41 -10.06
N MET A 281 1.86 -13.27 -10.75
CA MET A 281 0.81 -12.85 -11.67
C MET A 281 -0.59 -13.34 -11.31
N SER A 282 -0.88 -13.65 -10.06
CA SER A 282 -2.14 -14.33 -9.72
C SER A 282 -2.76 -13.88 -8.40
N GLN A 283 -3.00 -12.56 -8.26
CA GLN A 283 -3.69 -12.07 -7.07
C GLN A 283 -5.00 -11.37 -7.44
N SER A 284 -6.02 -11.59 -6.62
CA SER A 284 -7.28 -10.88 -6.72
C SER A 284 -7.09 -9.39 -6.39
N ARG A 285 -7.67 -8.51 -7.19
CA ARG A 285 -7.73 -7.06 -6.93
C ARG A 285 -8.57 -6.72 -5.69
N SER A 286 -9.35 -7.66 -5.20
CA SER A 286 -10.11 -7.54 -3.95
C SER A 286 -9.27 -7.75 -2.69
N LYS A 287 -8.03 -8.25 -2.82
CA LYS A 287 -7.08 -8.26 -1.71
C LYS A 287 -6.56 -6.86 -1.43
N ALA A 288 -6.29 -6.55 -0.16
CA ALA A 288 -5.54 -5.36 0.18
C ALA A 288 -4.13 -5.75 0.61
N VAL A 289 -3.14 -5.17 -0.08
CA VAL A 289 -1.71 -5.49 0.06
C VAL A 289 -0.87 -4.21 0.05
N SER A 290 0.43 -4.32 0.31
CA SER A 290 1.32 -3.16 0.36
C SER A 290 1.50 -2.50 -1.01
N VAL A 291 1.82 -1.21 -0.97
CA VAL A 291 2.32 -0.42 -2.10
C VAL A 291 3.66 0.18 -1.70
N ARG A 292 4.65 0.11 -2.58
CA ARG A 292 5.88 0.89 -2.48
C ARG A 292 6.00 1.75 -3.72
N CYS A 293 6.11 3.05 -3.54
CA CYS A 293 6.04 3.99 -4.65
C CYS A 293 7.37 4.07 -5.40
N MET A 294 7.28 4.20 -6.71
CA MET A 294 8.37 4.45 -7.64
C MET A 294 8.36 5.92 -8.04
N LYS A 295 9.52 6.52 -8.21
CA LYS A 295 9.65 7.88 -8.72
C LYS A 295 9.08 7.96 -10.13
N ASP A 296 8.29 8.98 -10.38
CA ASP A 296 7.70 9.27 -11.68
C ASP A 296 8.71 10.14 -12.45
N GLU A 297 9.44 9.52 -13.40
CA GLU A 297 10.53 10.14 -14.17
C GLU A 297 10.07 10.64 -15.54
#